data_aed084a646f969a3b7420fbc78765c56
#
_entry.id   aed084a646f969a3b7420fbc78765c56
#
_cell.length_a   1.000
_cell.length_b   1.000
_cell.length_c   1.000
_cell.angle_alpha   90.00
_cell.angle_beta   90.00
_cell.angle_gamma   90.00
#
_symmetry.space_group_name_H-M   'P 1'
#
loop_
_entity.id
_entity.type
_entity.pdbx_description
1 polymer ?
#
loop_
_entity_poly.entity_id
_entity_poly.type
_entity_poly.pdbx_seq_one_letter_code
_entity_poly.pdbx_strand_id
1 'polypeptide(L)'
;MEVKSIIRELRTTYRVFKYKGEDFFCPFCGNSSKGFLPIGLPHQAIKDYKIIGAGLRNGGCVKCDSIDRDRLLYAYFEFELNVLRNNPKLSILHLAPELMLSKEFLKYKYKRYLCTDKFMPGYTYPKHTVDMDIMDITFPDNSFDLVICNHVLEHIPDDIGAMKELYRVVKPSGTAVLQVPISPLLTISYENPEVQTDHDREVHYGQYDHVRIYGQDYIRRLQSVGFTVDKISITQKYKSFGVIPEEDLFICTK
;
A
#
# COMPACT_ATOMS: atom_id res chain seq x y z
N MET A 1 -20.95 -11.71 20.06
CA MET A 1 -19.59 -11.12 19.84
C MET A 1 -18.47 -11.95 20.45
N GLU A 2 -18.63 -12.52 21.63
CA GLU A 2 -17.59 -13.30 22.34
C GLU A 2 -17.07 -14.53 21.60
N VAL A 3 -17.93 -15.39 21.02
CA VAL A 3 -17.49 -16.64 20.38
C VAL A 3 -16.56 -16.41 19.19
N LYS A 4 -16.84 -15.40 18.34
CA LYS A 4 -15.96 -15.05 17.20
C LYS A 4 -14.60 -14.53 17.67
N SER A 5 -14.56 -13.82 18.79
CA SER A 5 -13.32 -13.32 19.40
C SER A 5 -12.45 -14.49 19.91
N ILE A 6 -13.05 -15.43 20.65
CA ILE A 6 -12.38 -16.61 21.19
C ILE A 6 -11.80 -17.49 20.05
N ILE A 7 -12.59 -17.75 19.00
CA ILE A 7 -12.12 -18.53 17.84
C ILE A 7 -10.93 -17.83 17.16
N ARG A 8 -10.98 -16.51 17.01
CA ARG A 8 -9.86 -15.73 16.44
C ARG A 8 -8.62 -15.84 17.30
N GLU A 9 -8.74 -15.74 18.60
CA GLU A 9 -7.62 -15.87 19.55
C GLU A 9 -6.99 -17.26 19.52
N LEU A 10 -7.78 -18.33 19.54
CA LEU A 10 -7.32 -19.71 19.42
C LEU A 10 -6.58 -19.96 18.08
N ARG A 11 -7.13 -19.45 16.97
CA ARG A 11 -6.46 -19.53 15.66
C ARG A 11 -5.12 -18.79 15.66
N THR A 12 -5.06 -17.62 16.25
CA THR A 12 -3.82 -16.84 16.35
C THR A 12 -2.78 -17.57 17.20
N THR A 13 -3.16 -18.10 18.35
CA THR A 13 -2.29 -18.89 19.24
C THR A 13 -1.73 -20.11 18.50
N TYR A 14 -2.59 -20.86 17.79
CA TYR A 14 -2.17 -21.99 16.97
C TYR A 14 -1.18 -21.59 15.86
N ARG A 15 -1.44 -20.49 15.14
CA ARG A 15 -0.55 -19.96 14.09
C ARG A 15 0.82 -19.58 14.64
N VAL A 16 0.86 -18.85 15.76
CA VAL A 16 2.10 -18.44 16.43
C VAL A 16 2.90 -19.67 16.87
N PHE A 17 2.24 -20.68 17.43
CA PHE A 17 2.89 -21.95 17.81
C PHE A 17 3.43 -22.70 16.58
N LYS A 18 2.62 -22.89 15.54
CA LYS A 18 2.98 -23.62 14.31
C LYS A 18 4.16 -22.98 13.56
N TYR A 19 4.22 -21.65 13.57
CA TYR A 19 5.25 -20.88 12.88
C TYR A 19 6.36 -20.38 13.80
N LYS A 20 6.51 -20.95 15.00
CA LYS A 20 7.59 -20.57 15.93
C LYS A 20 8.95 -20.68 15.26
N GLY A 21 9.77 -19.63 15.37
CA GLY A 21 11.11 -19.50 14.79
C GLY A 21 11.61 -18.08 14.88
N GLU A 22 12.83 -17.83 14.40
CA GLU A 22 13.53 -16.54 14.52
C GLU A 22 14.01 -16.00 13.16
N ASP A 23 13.60 -16.62 12.03
CA ASP A 23 14.05 -16.24 10.70
C ASP A 23 13.51 -14.89 10.28
N PHE A 24 12.31 -14.53 10.78
CA PHE A 24 11.61 -13.29 10.45
C PHE A 24 11.07 -12.60 11.69
N PHE A 25 10.93 -11.28 11.60
CA PHE A 25 10.41 -10.41 12.64
C PHE A 25 9.32 -9.48 12.10
N CYS A 26 8.18 -9.41 12.78
CA CYS A 26 7.12 -8.47 12.44
C CYS A 26 7.24 -7.19 13.27
N PRO A 27 7.55 -6.01 12.67
CA PRO A 27 7.78 -4.78 13.43
C PRO A 27 6.51 -4.22 14.08
N PHE A 28 5.31 -4.57 13.58
CA PHE A 28 4.05 -4.11 14.15
C PHE A 28 3.67 -4.78 15.47
N CYS A 29 3.96 -6.07 15.62
CA CYS A 29 3.52 -6.83 16.80
C CYS A 29 4.65 -7.48 17.59
N GLY A 30 5.91 -7.31 17.17
CA GLY A 30 7.10 -7.85 17.82
C GLY A 30 7.23 -9.37 17.75
N ASN A 31 6.45 -10.07 16.89
CA ASN A 31 6.48 -11.51 16.80
C ASN A 31 7.60 -11.99 15.87
N SER A 32 8.44 -12.91 16.36
CA SER A 32 9.37 -13.66 15.52
C SER A 32 8.73 -14.96 15.03
N SER A 33 9.06 -15.39 13.80
CA SER A 33 8.51 -16.58 13.17
C SER A 33 9.46 -17.18 12.13
N LYS A 34 9.28 -18.46 11.80
CA LYS A 34 10.00 -19.13 10.70
C LYS A 34 9.39 -18.88 9.31
N GLY A 35 8.33 -18.07 9.22
CA GLY A 35 7.66 -17.78 7.96
C GLY A 35 6.36 -17.00 8.16
N PHE A 36 5.70 -16.71 7.06
CA PHE A 36 4.45 -15.94 6.97
C PHE A 36 3.30 -16.79 6.42
N LEU A 37 2.07 -16.34 6.66
CA LEU A 37 0.88 -16.97 6.13
C LEU A 37 0.72 -16.64 4.63
N PRO A 38 0.13 -17.55 3.84
CA PRO A 38 -0.22 -17.24 2.47
C PRO A 38 -1.28 -16.14 2.40
N ILE A 39 -1.09 -15.20 1.46
CA ILE A 39 -1.99 -14.10 1.14
C ILE A 39 -2.13 -13.97 -0.38
N GLY A 40 -3.16 -13.26 -0.82
CA GLY A 40 -3.43 -13.02 -2.25
C GLY A 40 -4.06 -14.21 -2.96
N LEU A 41 -4.30 -14.07 -4.25
CA LEU A 41 -4.95 -15.08 -5.11
C LEU A 41 -4.04 -15.47 -6.28
N PRO A 42 -4.12 -16.71 -6.79
CA PRO A 42 -3.23 -17.24 -7.82
C PRO A 42 -3.76 -16.93 -9.24
N HIS A 43 -4.07 -15.67 -9.56
CA HIS A 43 -4.51 -15.29 -10.90
C HIS A 43 -3.40 -15.45 -11.94
N GLN A 44 -3.77 -15.91 -13.14
CA GLN A 44 -2.80 -16.23 -14.19
C GLN A 44 -2.09 -14.98 -14.69
N ALA A 45 -2.81 -13.86 -14.88
CA ALA A 45 -2.22 -12.59 -15.31
C ALA A 45 -1.06 -12.12 -14.40
N ILE A 46 -1.18 -12.33 -13.09
CA ILE A 46 -0.11 -11.95 -12.14
C ILE A 46 1.17 -12.73 -12.41
N LYS A 47 1.06 -14.02 -12.77
CA LYS A 47 2.20 -14.87 -13.11
C LYS A 47 2.79 -14.51 -14.48
N ASP A 48 1.93 -14.34 -15.47
CA ASP A 48 2.33 -14.07 -16.87
C ASP A 48 3.08 -12.75 -16.98
N TYR A 49 2.62 -11.73 -16.27
CA TYR A 49 3.24 -10.40 -16.22
C TYR A 49 4.26 -10.25 -15.09
N LYS A 50 4.48 -11.27 -14.25
CA LYS A 50 5.36 -11.24 -13.08
C LYS A 50 5.10 -10.04 -12.17
N ILE A 51 3.83 -9.74 -11.89
CA ILE A 51 3.44 -8.54 -11.15
C ILE A 51 4.00 -8.60 -9.72
N ILE A 52 4.84 -7.62 -9.38
CA ILE A 52 5.43 -7.43 -8.05
C ILE A 52 4.39 -6.69 -7.18
N GLY A 53 4.26 -7.07 -5.91
CA GLY A 53 3.31 -6.47 -4.97
C GLY A 53 1.92 -7.11 -4.96
N ALA A 54 1.66 -8.11 -5.85
CA ALA A 54 0.38 -8.81 -5.95
C ALA A 54 0.51 -10.33 -5.95
N GLY A 55 -0.62 -11.05 -5.98
CA GLY A 55 -0.70 -12.49 -6.15
C GLY A 55 -0.47 -13.32 -4.89
N LEU A 56 -0.57 -14.65 -5.08
CA LEU A 56 -0.41 -15.63 -4.01
C LEU A 56 1.06 -15.69 -3.55
N ARG A 57 1.29 -15.38 -2.28
CA ARG A 57 2.62 -15.38 -1.66
C ARG A 57 2.54 -15.53 -0.14
N ASN A 58 3.65 -15.86 0.50
CA ASN A 58 3.75 -15.95 1.96
C ASN A 58 4.10 -14.58 2.54
N GLY A 59 3.09 -13.75 2.80
CA GLY A 59 3.26 -12.36 3.23
C GLY A 59 2.51 -11.97 4.51
N GLY A 60 1.57 -12.78 5.02
CA GLY A 60 0.74 -12.44 6.18
C GLY A 60 1.41 -12.76 7.52
N CYS A 61 1.46 -11.79 8.45
CA CYS A 61 1.96 -12.03 9.79
C CYS A 61 1.05 -13.01 10.55
N VAL A 62 1.65 -14.03 11.17
CA VAL A 62 0.94 -15.10 11.91
C VAL A 62 0.17 -14.59 13.12
N LYS A 63 0.53 -13.41 13.66
CA LYS A 63 -0.05 -12.82 14.89
C LYS A 63 -0.97 -11.65 14.63
N CYS A 64 -0.58 -10.68 13.81
CA CYS A 64 -1.33 -9.42 13.65
C CYS A 64 -1.96 -9.23 12.27
N ASP A 65 -1.79 -10.21 11.37
CA ASP A 65 -2.29 -10.18 9.99
C ASP A 65 -1.74 -9.01 9.11
N SER A 66 -0.70 -8.25 9.58
CA SER A 66 0.00 -7.30 8.70
C SER A 66 0.62 -8.03 7.51
N ILE A 67 0.61 -7.39 6.34
CA ILE A 67 1.17 -8.00 5.14
C ILE A 67 2.56 -7.46 4.82
N ASP A 68 3.23 -8.03 3.85
CA ASP A 68 4.59 -7.70 3.43
C ASP A 68 4.77 -6.22 3.07
N ARG A 69 3.87 -5.66 2.26
CA ARG A 69 3.90 -4.24 1.89
C ARG A 69 3.71 -3.29 3.08
N ASP A 70 2.85 -3.66 4.06
CA ASP A 70 2.70 -2.85 5.28
C ASP A 70 4.04 -2.74 6.00
N ARG A 71 4.79 -3.85 6.06
CA ARG A 71 6.10 -3.91 6.74
C ARG A 71 7.19 -3.20 5.97
N LEU A 72 7.12 -3.20 4.61
CA LEU A 72 8.02 -2.41 3.76
C LEU A 72 7.81 -0.92 4.00
N LEU A 73 6.55 -0.47 3.98
CA LEU A 73 6.19 0.93 4.25
C LEU A 73 6.54 1.34 5.69
N TYR A 74 6.29 0.47 6.67
CA TYR A 74 6.74 0.71 8.04
C TYR A 74 8.25 0.94 8.11
N ALA A 75 9.04 0.06 7.46
CA ALA A 75 10.50 0.20 7.44
C ALA A 75 10.94 1.53 6.83
N TYR A 76 10.30 1.93 5.75
CA TYR A 76 10.58 3.23 5.12
C TYR A 76 10.22 4.41 6.04
N PHE A 77 9.02 4.43 6.59
CA PHE A 77 8.55 5.55 7.42
C PHE A 77 9.28 5.65 8.76
N GLU A 78 9.66 4.53 9.37
CA GLU A 78 10.36 4.53 10.65
C GLU A 78 11.85 4.82 10.47
N PHE A 79 12.54 4.11 9.55
CA PHE A 79 13.99 4.10 9.54
C PHE A 79 14.62 4.95 8.44
N GLU A 80 13.96 5.16 7.31
CA GLU A 80 14.49 5.95 6.21
C GLU A 80 13.96 7.39 6.26
N LEU A 81 12.65 7.58 6.34
CA LEU A 81 12.03 8.90 6.39
C LEU A 81 11.91 9.46 7.81
N ASN A 82 11.92 8.59 8.82
CA ASN A 82 11.94 8.94 10.25
C ASN A 82 10.74 9.80 10.68
N VAL A 83 9.54 9.44 10.22
CA VAL A 83 8.29 10.19 10.48
C VAL A 83 7.38 9.55 11.53
N LEU A 84 7.61 8.28 11.92
CA LEU A 84 6.84 7.61 12.97
C LEU A 84 7.25 8.09 14.36
N ARG A 85 6.99 9.39 14.60
CA ARG A 85 7.29 10.10 15.85
C ARG A 85 6.40 11.32 16.01
N ASN A 86 6.37 11.90 17.20
CA ASN A 86 5.66 13.17 17.41
C ASN A 86 6.27 14.27 16.54
N ASN A 87 5.46 14.83 15.64
CA ASN A 87 5.84 15.96 14.81
C ASN A 87 4.64 16.91 14.61
N PRO A 88 4.45 17.90 15.51
CA PRO A 88 3.29 18.80 15.47
C PRO A 88 3.29 19.77 14.27
N LYS A 89 4.32 19.74 13.42
CA LYS A 89 4.37 20.54 12.20
C LYS A 89 3.95 19.75 10.96
N LEU A 90 3.99 18.44 11.00
CA LEU A 90 3.76 17.54 9.86
C LEU A 90 2.26 17.34 9.60
N SER A 91 1.81 17.58 8.38
CA SER A 91 0.46 17.27 7.88
C SER A 91 0.53 16.10 6.92
N ILE A 92 -0.19 15.03 7.20
CA ILE A 92 -0.15 13.77 6.46
C ILE A 92 -1.56 13.46 5.91
N LEU A 93 -1.63 13.10 4.63
CA LEU A 93 -2.79 12.50 3.98
C LEU A 93 -2.48 11.04 3.66
N HIS A 94 -3.32 10.11 4.11
CA HIS A 94 -3.19 8.69 3.87
C HIS A 94 -4.46 8.16 3.18
N LEU A 95 -4.38 7.92 1.88
CA LEU A 95 -5.47 7.39 1.08
C LEU A 95 -5.48 5.86 1.16
N ALA A 96 -6.67 5.27 1.23
CA ALA A 96 -6.90 3.83 1.39
C ALA A 96 -6.01 3.20 2.48
N PRO A 97 -6.10 3.67 3.74
CA PRO A 97 -5.09 3.40 4.75
C PRO A 97 -5.04 1.93 5.15
N GLU A 98 -3.87 1.31 5.08
CA GLU A 98 -3.62 -0.01 5.66
C GLU A 98 -3.85 0.03 7.17
N LEU A 99 -4.64 -0.93 7.65
CA LEU A 99 -5.08 -0.94 9.04
C LEU A 99 -3.92 -0.92 10.06
N MET A 100 -2.85 -1.67 9.79
CA MET A 100 -1.72 -1.77 10.73
C MET A 100 -0.84 -0.54 10.67
N LEU A 101 -0.59 -0.03 9.47
CA LEU A 101 0.22 1.17 9.26
C LEU A 101 -0.48 2.41 9.80
N SER A 102 -1.78 2.58 9.53
CA SER A 102 -2.55 3.72 10.04
C SER A 102 -2.63 3.73 11.57
N LYS A 103 -2.78 2.56 12.21
CA LYS A 103 -2.71 2.45 13.68
C LYS A 103 -1.34 2.85 14.22
N GLU A 104 -0.26 2.59 13.48
CA GLU A 104 1.07 3.01 13.89
C GLU A 104 1.20 4.52 13.87
N PHE A 105 0.78 5.18 12.79
CA PHE A 105 0.76 6.65 12.72
C PHE A 105 -0.09 7.28 13.83
N LEU A 106 -1.23 6.69 14.17
CA LEU A 106 -2.13 7.20 15.24
C LEU A 106 -1.52 7.18 16.65
N LYS A 107 -0.39 6.51 16.87
CA LYS A 107 0.33 6.55 18.15
C LYS A 107 1.01 7.90 18.40
N TYR A 108 1.20 8.71 17.37
CA TYR A 108 1.99 9.94 17.40
C TYR A 108 1.13 11.18 17.18
N LYS A 109 1.63 12.33 17.64
CA LYS A 109 0.98 13.63 17.46
C LYS A 109 1.55 14.36 16.26
N TYR A 110 0.71 14.59 15.25
CA TYR A 110 1.00 15.39 14.06
C TYR A 110 0.18 16.70 14.10
N LYS A 111 0.52 17.66 13.23
CA LYS A 111 -0.35 18.81 12.96
C LYS A 111 -1.70 18.30 12.41
N ARG A 112 -1.64 17.33 11.52
CA ARG A 112 -2.77 16.60 10.95
C ARG A 112 -2.32 15.21 10.52
N TYR A 113 -3.08 14.19 10.86
CA TYR A 113 -3.04 12.88 10.22
C TYR A 113 -4.45 12.54 9.79
N LEU A 114 -4.68 12.49 8.47
CA LEU A 114 -5.98 12.25 7.87
C LEU A 114 -5.94 10.98 7.05
N CYS A 115 -6.79 10.02 7.41
CA CYS A 115 -7.05 8.80 6.66
C CYS A 115 -8.30 8.99 5.82
N THR A 116 -8.23 8.68 4.53
CA THR A 116 -9.34 8.82 3.60
C THR A 116 -9.48 7.62 2.69
N ASP A 117 -10.69 7.34 2.27
CA ASP A 117 -10.99 6.35 1.24
C ASP A 117 -12.31 6.72 0.56
N LYS A 118 -12.53 6.30 -0.67
CA LYS A 118 -13.83 6.44 -1.32
C LYS A 118 -14.76 5.35 -0.81
N PHE A 119 -15.81 5.73 -0.07
CA PHE A 119 -16.71 4.76 0.52
C PHE A 119 -17.61 4.11 -0.54
N MET A 120 -17.47 2.81 -0.66
CA MET A 120 -18.22 1.98 -1.59
C MET A 120 -19.14 1.01 -0.83
N PRO A 121 -20.35 0.74 -1.32
CA PRO A 121 -21.26 -0.25 -0.73
C PRO A 121 -20.60 -1.62 -0.59
N GLY A 122 -20.79 -2.26 0.55
CA GLY A 122 -20.25 -3.61 0.82
C GLY A 122 -18.84 -3.65 1.38
N TYR A 123 -18.12 -2.52 1.43
CA TYR A 123 -16.78 -2.43 2.02
C TYR A 123 -16.84 -1.95 3.48
N THR A 124 -15.80 -2.29 4.23
CA THR A 124 -15.62 -1.83 5.62
C THR A 124 -14.29 -1.11 5.74
N TYR A 125 -14.31 0.03 6.38
CA TYR A 125 -13.15 0.91 6.51
C TYR A 125 -12.71 1.02 7.96
N PRO A 126 -11.41 1.32 8.25
CA PRO A 126 -10.99 1.68 9.60
C PRO A 126 -11.83 2.84 10.13
N LYS A 127 -12.22 2.80 11.39
CA LYS A 127 -13.14 3.80 12.02
C LYS A 127 -12.64 5.24 11.92
N HIS A 128 -11.37 5.45 11.73
CA HIS A 128 -10.71 6.75 11.61
C HIS A 128 -10.55 7.23 10.15
N THR A 129 -11.15 6.51 9.20
CA THR A 129 -11.16 6.90 7.79
C THR A 129 -12.38 7.75 7.49
N VAL A 130 -12.22 8.80 6.70
CA VAL A 130 -13.30 9.65 6.18
C VAL A 130 -13.48 9.44 4.68
N ASP A 131 -14.72 9.62 4.20
CA ASP A 131 -15.05 9.48 2.79
C ASP A 131 -14.44 10.63 1.98
N MET A 132 -13.66 10.30 0.95
CA MET A 132 -13.08 11.26 0.02
C MET A 132 -12.63 10.58 -1.27
N ASP A 133 -13.01 11.16 -2.40
CA ASP A 133 -12.58 10.70 -3.72
C ASP A 133 -11.17 11.26 -4.04
N ILE A 134 -10.26 10.40 -4.49
CA ILE A 134 -8.93 10.79 -4.96
C ILE A 134 -8.99 11.72 -6.18
N MET A 135 -10.09 11.66 -6.96
CA MET A 135 -10.32 12.51 -8.12
C MET A 135 -10.77 13.92 -7.76
N ASP A 136 -11.20 14.16 -6.52
CA ASP A 136 -11.67 15.45 -6.00
C ASP A 136 -11.29 15.60 -4.53
N ILE A 137 -10.00 15.83 -4.29
CA ILE A 137 -9.47 16.00 -2.94
C ILE A 137 -9.88 17.36 -2.39
N THR A 138 -10.79 17.39 -1.41
CA THR A 138 -11.45 18.60 -0.87
C THR A 138 -10.52 19.52 -0.06
N PHE A 139 -9.21 19.45 -0.27
CA PHE A 139 -8.21 20.28 0.38
C PHE A 139 -7.56 21.25 -0.62
N PRO A 140 -7.18 22.46 -0.16
CA PRO A 140 -6.44 23.40 -1.00
C PRO A 140 -5.11 22.85 -1.50
N ASP A 141 -4.57 23.49 -2.52
CA ASP A 141 -3.21 23.23 -3.00
C ASP A 141 -2.21 23.34 -1.86
N ASN A 142 -1.16 22.52 -1.91
CA ASN A 142 -0.04 22.59 -0.95
C ASN A 142 -0.47 22.41 0.52
N SER A 143 -1.36 21.46 0.79
CA SER A 143 -1.93 21.20 2.12
C SER A 143 -1.12 20.24 2.98
N PHE A 144 -0.43 19.28 2.35
CA PHE A 144 0.19 18.15 3.04
C PHE A 144 1.71 18.09 2.82
N ASP A 145 2.43 17.78 3.88
CA ASP A 145 3.87 17.55 3.84
C ASP A 145 4.20 16.14 3.37
N LEU A 146 3.32 15.17 3.68
CA LEU A 146 3.41 13.78 3.26
C LEU A 146 2.05 13.29 2.76
N VAL A 147 2.05 12.67 1.59
CA VAL A 147 0.91 11.95 1.02
C VAL A 147 1.26 10.47 0.86
N ILE A 148 0.39 9.59 1.30
CA ILE A 148 0.54 8.14 1.22
C ILE A 148 -0.63 7.61 0.39
N CYS A 149 -0.33 6.94 -0.72
CA CYS A 149 -1.34 6.37 -1.61
C CYS A 149 -0.80 5.06 -2.19
N ASN A 150 -1.21 3.95 -1.59
CA ASN A 150 -0.66 2.65 -1.92
C ASN A 150 -1.76 1.74 -2.45
N HIS A 151 -1.52 1.12 -3.62
CA HIS A 151 -2.46 0.21 -4.26
C HIS A 151 -3.86 0.81 -4.44
N VAL A 152 -3.91 2.02 -5.00
CA VAL A 152 -5.14 2.75 -5.34
C VAL A 152 -5.21 3.07 -6.83
N LEU A 153 -4.11 3.55 -7.41
CA LEU A 153 -4.10 4.11 -8.77
C LEU A 153 -4.43 3.06 -9.85
N GLU A 154 -4.17 1.78 -9.60
CA GLU A 154 -4.55 0.68 -10.48
C GLU A 154 -6.07 0.47 -10.60
N HIS A 155 -6.84 1.02 -9.67
CA HIS A 155 -8.31 0.98 -9.65
C HIS A 155 -8.96 2.20 -10.31
N ILE A 156 -8.19 3.28 -10.55
CA ILE A 156 -8.72 4.56 -11.01
C ILE A 156 -8.63 4.68 -12.54
N PRO A 157 -9.75 4.77 -13.27
CA PRO A 157 -9.72 4.87 -14.74
C PRO A 157 -8.88 6.04 -15.26
N ASP A 158 -9.01 7.24 -14.69
CA ASP A 158 -8.15 8.40 -14.98
C ASP A 158 -7.07 8.57 -13.90
N ASP A 159 -6.05 7.72 -13.95
CA ASP A 159 -4.95 7.77 -12.99
C ASP A 159 -4.11 9.06 -13.11
N ILE A 160 -4.01 9.63 -14.31
CA ILE A 160 -3.31 10.92 -14.54
C ILE A 160 -4.07 12.06 -13.84
N GLY A 161 -5.40 12.05 -13.90
CA GLY A 161 -6.24 12.97 -13.12
C GLY A 161 -6.01 12.83 -11.61
N ALA A 162 -6.02 11.59 -11.10
CA ALA A 162 -5.72 11.32 -9.70
C ALA A 162 -4.31 11.76 -9.30
N MET A 163 -3.29 11.46 -10.14
CA MET A 163 -1.91 11.90 -9.88
C MET A 163 -1.78 13.43 -9.85
N LYS A 164 -2.54 14.16 -10.68
CA LYS A 164 -2.59 15.64 -10.64
C LYS A 164 -3.17 16.15 -9.33
N GLU A 165 -4.24 15.53 -8.81
CA GLU A 165 -4.82 15.87 -7.52
C GLU A 165 -3.84 15.60 -6.37
N LEU A 166 -3.17 14.45 -6.40
CA LEU A 166 -2.11 14.13 -5.43
C LEU A 166 -0.97 15.17 -5.48
N TYR A 167 -0.50 15.51 -6.69
CA TYR A 167 0.52 16.56 -6.87
C TYR A 167 0.05 17.91 -6.36
N ARG A 168 -1.20 18.29 -6.65
CA ARG A 168 -1.79 19.58 -6.24
C ARG A 168 -1.73 19.75 -4.73
N VAL A 169 -2.13 18.73 -3.97
CA VAL A 169 -2.25 18.83 -2.51
C VAL A 169 -0.92 18.64 -1.76
N VAL A 170 0.11 18.07 -2.39
CA VAL A 170 1.46 18.01 -1.83
C VAL A 170 2.05 19.42 -1.80
N LYS A 171 2.69 19.81 -0.68
CA LYS A 171 3.40 21.09 -0.55
C LYS A 171 4.68 21.12 -1.40
N PRO A 172 5.19 22.31 -1.78
CA PRO A 172 6.55 22.43 -2.29
C PRO A 172 7.56 21.77 -1.32
N SER A 173 8.46 20.95 -1.85
CA SER A 173 9.38 20.09 -1.09
C SER A 173 8.69 19.02 -0.22
N GLY A 174 7.38 18.81 -0.38
CA GLY A 174 6.63 17.71 0.24
C GLY A 174 6.87 16.40 -0.49
N THR A 175 6.57 15.30 0.18
CA THR A 175 6.79 13.95 -0.32
C THR A 175 5.47 13.22 -0.52
N ALA A 176 5.35 12.44 -1.61
CA ALA A 176 4.31 11.45 -1.77
C ALA A 176 4.94 10.06 -1.95
N VAL A 177 4.40 9.06 -1.26
CA VAL A 177 4.72 7.63 -1.45
C VAL A 177 3.58 7.02 -2.22
N LEU A 178 3.84 6.67 -3.48
CA LEU A 178 2.82 6.27 -4.45
C LEU A 178 3.12 4.86 -4.96
N GLN A 179 2.65 3.84 -4.23
CA GLN A 179 2.90 2.43 -4.51
C GLN A 179 1.79 1.84 -5.37
N VAL A 180 2.19 1.01 -6.34
CA VAL A 180 1.30 0.22 -7.20
C VAL A 180 1.89 -1.15 -7.46
N PRO A 181 1.07 -2.18 -7.75
CA PRO A 181 1.58 -3.42 -8.31
C PRO A 181 2.13 -3.15 -9.71
N ILE A 182 3.37 -3.57 -9.96
CA ILE A 182 4.06 -3.25 -11.21
C ILE A 182 4.62 -4.49 -11.89
N SER A 183 4.55 -4.53 -13.22
CA SER A 183 5.19 -5.57 -14.02
C SER A 183 6.57 -5.13 -14.48
N PRO A 184 7.63 -5.91 -14.20
CA PRO A 184 8.96 -5.66 -14.76
C PRO A 184 9.05 -6.01 -16.26
N LEU A 185 8.07 -6.73 -16.80
CA LEU A 185 8.05 -7.17 -18.21
C LEU A 185 7.41 -6.16 -19.15
N LEU A 186 6.55 -5.29 -18.63
CA LEU A 186 5.83 -4.29 -19.42
C LEU A 186 6.63 -2.98 -19.50
N THR A 187 7.01 -2.58 -20.69
CA THR A 187 7.60 -1.25 -20.94
C THR A 187 6.55 -0.14 -20.80
N ILE A 188 5.31 -0.43 -21.21
CA ILE A 188 4.15 0.46 -21.15
C ILE A 188 3.05 -0.28 -20.39
N SER A 189 2.35 0.46 -19.53
CA SER A 189 1.21 -0.05 -18.76
C SER A 189 0.16 -0.68 -19.69
N TYR A 190 -0.32 -1.85 -19.31
CA TYR A 190 -1.35 -2.56 -20.05
C TYR A 190 -2.73 -2.08 -19.63
N GLU A 191 -3.44 -1.47 -20.57
CA GLU A 191 -4.82 -1.01 -20.44
C GLU A 191 -5.59 -1.46 -21.68
N ASN A 192 -6.76 -2.06 -21.51
CA ASN A 192 -7.62 -2.46 -22.62
C ASN A 192 -9.06 -1.97 -22.37
N PRO A 193 -9.57 -1.02 -23.15
CA PRO A 193 -10.91 -0.46 -22.96
C PRO A 193 -12.05 -1.48 -23.19
N GLU A 194 -11.78 -2.62 -23.80
CA GLU A 194 -12.74 -3.71 -23.99
C GLU A 194 -12.93 -4.55 -22.70
N VAL A 195 -12.00 -4.47 -21.74
CA VAL A 195 -12.04 -5.19 -20.46
C VAL A 195 -12.93 -4.41 -19.48
N GLN A 196 -14.21 -4.75 -19.41
CA GLN A 196 -15.20 -4.00 -18.64
C GLN A 196 -15.83 -4.79 -17.51
N THR A 197 -15.96 -6.12 -17.63
CA THR A 197 -16.58 -6.95 -16.59
C THR A 197 -15.58 -7.32 -15.49
N ASP A 198 -16.06 -7.58 -14.29
CA ASP A 198 -15.24 -8.04 -13.15
C ASP A 198 -14.45 -9.30 -13.52
N HIS A 199 -15.09 -10.24 -14.23
CA HIS A 199 -14.43 -11.46 -14.69
C HIS A 199 -13.30 -11.17 -15.69
N ASP A 200 -13.54 -10.29 -16.69
CA ASP A 200 -12.51 -9.93 -17.66
C ASP A 200 -11.34 -9.23 -16.97
N ARG A 201 -11.61 -8.37 -15.99
CA ARG A 201 -10.55 -7.72 -15.18
C ARG A 201 -9.73 -8.73 -14.40
N GLU A 202 -10.33 -9.72 -13.78
CA GLU A 202 -9.61 -10.83 -13.14
C GLU A 202 -8.68 -11.55 -14.12
N VAL A 203 -9.20 -11.86 -15.32
CA VAL A 203 -8.44 -12.56 -16.37
C VAL A 203 -7.26 -11.71 -16.88
N HIS A 204 -7.51 -10.42 -17.15
CA HIS A 204 -6.53 -9.54 -17.79
C HIS A 204 -5.59 -8.85 -16.81
N TYR A 205 -6.08 -8.46 -15.62
CA TYR A 205 -5.34 -7.64 -14.65
C TYR A 205 -5.06 -8.36 -13.32
N GLY A 206 -5.65 -9.54 -13.11
CA GLY A 206 -5.45 -10.34 -11.91
C GLY A 206 -6.26 -9.92 -10.70
N GLN A 207 -7.22 -8.99 -10.86
CA GLN A 207 -8.17 -8.60 -9.82
C GLN A 207 -9.41 -7.97 -10.46
N TYR A 208 -10.61 -8.23 -9.89
CA TYR A 208 -11.92 -7.89 -10.46
C TYR A 208 -12.17 -6.37 -10.60
N ASP A 209 -11.47 -5.54 -9.84
CA ASP A 209 -11.60 -4.08 -9.80
C ASP A 209 -10.35 -3.32 -10.29
N HIS A 210 -9.33 -4.03 -10.77
CA HIS A 210 -8.21 -3.40 -11.48
C HIS A 210 -8.63 -2.97 -12.88
N VAL A 211 -8.11 -1.85 -13.35
CA VAL A 211 -8.35 -1.34 -14.72
C VAL A 211 -7.07 -1.30 -15.56
N ARG A 212 -5.94 -1.66 -14.96
CA ARG A 212 -4.63 -1.74 -15.62
C ARG A 212 -3.64 -2.62 -14.88
N ILE A 213 -2.56 -2.99 -15.60
CA ILE A 213 -1.29 -3.44 -15.03
C ILE A 213 -0.25 -2.38 -15.33
N TYR A 214 0.33 -1.78 -14.28
CA TYR A 214 1.41 -0.82 -14.48
C TYR A 214 2.68 -1.48 -15.03
N GLY A 215 3.30 -0.80 -16.01
CA GLY A 215 4.59 -1.10 -16.59
C GLY A 215 5.67 -0.14 -16.11
N GLN A 216 6.83 -0.20 -16.76
CA GLN A 216 7.99 0.64 -16.42
C GLN A 216 7.78 2.13 -16.76
N ASP A 217 6.72 2.46 -17.51
CA ASP A 217 6.28 3.84 -17.77
C ASP A 217 5.60 4.51 -16.57
N TYR A 218 5.33 3.80 -15.47
CA TYR A 218 4.73 4.36 -14.27
C TYR A 218 5.47 5.60 -13.75
N ILE A 219 6.81 5.56 -13.73
CA ILE A 219 7.64 6.71 -13.35
C ILE A 219 7.37 7.90 -14.27
N ARG A 220 7.29 7.69 -15.59
CA ARG A 220 7.00 8.77 -16.56
C ARG A 220 5.60 9.32 -16.39
N ARG A 221 4.61 8.50 -16.02
CA ARG A 221 3.25 8.95 -15.71
C ARG A 221 3.27 9.91 -14.52
N LEU A 222 3.95 9.56 -13.42
CA LEU A 222 4.12 10.43 -12.25
C LEU A 222 4.89 11.73 -12.60
N GLN A 223 5.95 11.64 -13.40
CA GLN A 223 6.72 12.80 -13.85
C GLN A 223 5.90 13.74 -14.75
N SER A 224 4.97 13.20 -15.54
CA SER A 224 4.13 13.99 -16.44
C SER A 224 3.22 14.98 -15.74
N VAL A 225 2.92 14.77 -14.45
CA VAL A 225 2.12 15.67 -13.62
C VAL A 225 2.95 16.63 -12.77
N GLY A 226 4.30 16.51 -12.83
CA GLY A 226 5.23 17.44 -12.18
C GLY A 226 6.08 16.85 -11.05
N PHE A 227 5.86 15.60 -10.63
CA PHE A 227 6.70 14.98 -9.60
C PHE A 227 8.13 14.72 -10.09
N THR A 228 9.10 14.95 -9.21
CA THR A 228 10.39 14.28 -9.27
C THR A 228 10.24 12.91 -8.60
N VAL A 229 10.69 11.83 -9.24
CA VAL A 229 10.43 10.46 -8.78
C VAL A 229 11.74 9.73 -8.56
N ASP A 230 11.95 9.28 -7.33
CA ASP A 230 13.02 8.39 -6.93
C ASP A 230 12.45 6.97 -6.73
N LYS A 231 12.98 6.01 -7.49
CA LYS A 231 12.71 4.60 -7.30
C LYS A 231 13.78 4.02 -6.38
N ILE A 232 13.38 3.63 -5.16
CA ILE A 232 14.33 3.16 -4.15
C ILE A 232 14.06 1.70 -3.76
N SER A 233 15.14 0.94 -3.53
CA SER A 233 15.07 -0.42 -3.02
C SER A 233 15.68 -0.48 -1.62
N ILE A 234 14.86 -0.86 -0.63
CA ILE A 234 15.30 -1.06 0.76
C ILE A 234 15.09 -2.50 1.24
N THR A 235 14.57 -3.36 0.40
CA THR A 235 14.10 -4.70 0.75
C THR A 235 15.20 -5.60 1.29
N GLN A 236 16.42 -5.50 0.76
CA GLN A 236 17.57 -6.27 1.26
C GLN A 236 17.97 -5.86 2.68
N LYS A 237 17.87 -4.56 3.00
CA LYS A 237 18.15 -4.03 4.36
C LYS A 237 17.14 -4.54 5.38
N TYR A 238 15.87 -4.73 4.97
CA TYR A 238 14.77 -5.14 5.84
C TYR A 238 14.21 -6.53 5.51
N LYS A 239 15.01 -7.40 4.91
CA LYS A 239 14.60 -8.76 4.53
C LYS A 239 14.05 -9.59 5.70
N SER A 240 14.54 -9.36 6.93
CA SER A 240 14.04 -10.01 8.14
C SER A 240 12.59 -9.65 8.47
N PHE A 241 12.05 -8.55 7.90
CA PHE A 241 10.63 -8.20 8.03
C PHE A 241 9.74 -8.99 7.07
N GLY A 242 10.29 -9.83 6.20
CA GLY A 242 9.55 -10.64 5.24
C GLY A 242 8.87 -9.80 4.17
N VAL A 243 9.56 -8.78 3.69
CA VAL A 243 9.17 -7.97 2.54
C VAL A 243 9.48 -8.68 1.23
N ILE A 244 8.80 -8.31 0.14
CA ILE A 244 9.07 -8.87 -1.20
C ILE A 244 10.43 -8.35 -1.68
N PRO A 245 11.39 -9.21 -2.06
CA PRO A 245 12.76 -8.80 -2.38
C PRO A 245 12.87 -7.78 -3.53
N GLU A 246 11.98 -7.87 -4.51
CA GLU A 246 11.99 -7.07 -5.73
C GLU A 246 11.08 -5.85 -5.66
N GLU A 247 10.40 -5.61 -4.53
CA GLU A 247 9.46 -4.50 -4.40
C GLU A 247 10.20 -3.19 -4.08
N ASP A 248 10.26 -2.32 -5.08
CA ASP A 248 10.81 -0.97 -4.94
C ASP A 248 9.73 0.01 -4.46
N LEU A 249 10.14 1.10 -3.80
CA LEU A 249 9.26 2.20 -3.43
C LEU A 249 9.39 3.36 -4.43
N PHE A 250 8.26 3.97 -4.77
CA PHE A 250 8.20 5.16 -5.60
C PHE A 250 8.00 6.39 -4.72
N ILE A 251 9.07 7.15 -4.52
CA ILE A 251 9.10 8.35 -3.69
C ILE A 251 9.05 9.56 -4.61
N CYS A 252 7.97 10.30 -4.48
CA CYS A 252 7.66 11.45 -5.34
C CYS A 252 7.85 12.74 -4.55
N THR A 253 8.56 13.71 -5.11
CA THR A 253 8.78 15.03 -4.50
C THR A 253 8.21 16.12 -5.43
N LYS A 254 7.54 17.11 -4.83
CA LYS A 254 7.04 18.30 -5.53
C LYS A 254 8.05 19.41 -5.52
#